data_077ad2c7f38993bc43f6e878cc29a107
#
_entry.id   077ad2c7f38993bc43f6e878cc29a107
#
_cell.length_a   1.000
_cell.length_b   1.000
_cell.length_c   1.000
_cell.angle_alpha   90.00
_cell.angle_beta   90.00
_cell.angle_gamma   90.00
#
_symmetry.space_group_name_H-M   'P 1'
#
loop_
_entity.id
_entity.type
_entity.pdbx_description
1 polymer ?
#
loop_
_entity_poly.entity_id
_entity_poly.type
_entity_poly.pdbx_seq_one_letter_code
_entity_poly.pdbx_strand_id
1 'polypeptide(L)'
;MEFCSWLKVRSKGGDTVLFHTFSNQEERRNYGGSAFIEIQFCKLPAKTKRKDLAKKINFWQNDSLYIDDVETFFHEYSHIFNCGMYSNLESGVVDLYGVNYYAPNFIDPIIQRLKEEKTAEYEIVIEWLDKAKRYNGFYILGI
;
A
#
# COMPACT_ATOMS: atom_id res chain seq x y z
N MET A 1 17.40 -12.61 10.37
CA MET A 1 18.00 -12.05 10.21
C MET A 1 18.39 -11.73 10.29
N GLU A 2 17.78 -11.58 9.94
CA GLU A 2 18.26 -10.82 9.73
C GLU A 2 18.21 -10.59 9.28
N PHE A 3 17.58 -10.45 8.66
CA PHE A 3 17.92 -9.72 8.04
C PHE A 3 17.94 -9.23 7.97
N CYS A 4 17.33 -9.18 7.91
CA CYS A 4 17.72 -8.33 7.56
C CYS A 4 18.27 -7.99 7.73
N SER A 5 17.95 -7.87 7.69
CA SER A 5 18.82 -7.26 7.52
C SER A 5 19.57 -7.48 7.09
N TRP A 6 19.48 -7.71 6.57
CA TRP A 6 20.23 -7.71 5.81
C TRP A 6 20.20 -7.29 5.11
N LEU A 7 19.39 -7.06 4.69
CA LEU A 7 19.50 -6.41 3.97
C LEU A 7 19.70 -5.67 4.10
N LYS A 8 19.64 -5.31 4.36
CA LYS A 8 19.89 -4.38 4.21
C LYS A 8 20.75 -4.19 3.97
N VAL A 9 20.88 -4.29 3.63
CA VAL A 9 21.57 -4.01 3.12
C VAL A 9 21.80 -4.03 2.29
N ARG A 10 21.46 -4.07 1.90
CA ARG A 10 21.65 -3.98 0.92
C ARG A 10 21.91 -3.01 0.30
N SER A 11 22.14 -2.43 0.15
CA SER A 11 22.24 -1.55 -0.53
C SER A 11 23.13 -0.87 -0.76
N LYS A 12 23.46 -0.60 -1.24
CA LYS A 12 24.00 0.09 -1.66
C LYS A 12 23.97 0.91 -2.10
N GLY A 13 24.54 0.92 -1.91
CA GLY A 13 24.44 2.01 -2.61
C GLY A 13 23.21 2.33 -3.10
N GLY A 14 23.09 2.32 -3.93
CA GLY A 14 21.85 2.70 -4.35
C GLY A 14 20.85 2.04 -3.54
N ASP A 15 20.58 2.63 -2.58
CA ASP A 15 19.62 2.07 -1.69
C ASP A 15 18.33 1.83 -2.39
N THR A 16 17.87 0.60 -2.33
CA THR A 16 16.59 0.28 -2.87
C THR A 16 15.54 0.77 -1.91
N VAL A 17 14.67 1.62 -2.40
CA VAL A 17 13.52 2.13 -1.67
C VAL A 17 12.33 1.28 -2.10
N LEU A 18 11.61 0.71 -1.13
CA LEU A 18 10.43 -0.10 -1.45
C LEU A 18 9.23 0.79 -1.74
N PHE A 19 9.00 1.80 -0.88
CA PHE A 19 7.84 2.70 -1.04
C PHE A 19 8.29 4.04 -1.58
N HIS A 20 7.75 4.42 -2.73
CA HIS A 20 8.06 5.67 -3.40
C HIS A 20 6.94 6.68 -3.22
N THR A 21 7.30 7.96 -3.09
CA THR A 21 6.33 9.04 -3.11
C THR A 21 6.74 10.01 -4.20
N PHE A 22 5.76 10.62 -4.85
CA PHE A 22 6.02 11.56 -5.93
C PHE A 22 5.23 12.83 -5.69
N SER A 23 5.85 13.98 -5.94
CA SER A 23 5.21 15.28 -5.71
C SER A 23 4.11 15.56 -6.71
N ASN A 24 4.21 14.97 -7.91
CA ASN A 24 3.21 15.14 -8.96
C ASN A 24 3.35 14.02 -9.98
N GLN A 25 2.45 13.98 -10.95
CA GLN A 25 2.44 12.92 -11.94
C GLN A 25 3.62 12.98 -12.90
N GLU A 26 4.13 14.16 -13.14
CA GLU A 26 5.30 14.31 -13.99
C GLU A 26 6.52 13.65 -13.36
N GLU A 27 6.73 13.86 -12.06
CA GLU A 27 7.83 13.24 -11.33
C GLU A 27 7.73 11.72 -11.40
N ARG A 28 6.52 11.19 -11.24
CA ARG A 28 6.30 9.74 -11.31
C ARG A 28 6.66 9.20 -12.69
N ARG A 29 6.23 9.90 -13.75
CA ARG A 29 6.55 9.48 -15.11
C ARG A 29 8.04 9.54 -15.39
N ASN A 30 8.72 10.57 -14.86
CA ASN A 30 10.16 10.74 -15.05
C ASN A 30 10.98 9.68 -14.34
N TYR A 31 10.45 9.14 -13.24
CA TYR A 31 11.12 8.04 -12.55
C TYR A 31 11.25 6.83 -13.44
N GLY A 32 10.29 6.63 -14.35
CA GLY A 32 10.30 5.51 -15.26
C GLY A 32 9.45 4.35 -14.75
N GLY A 33 9.27 3.37 -15.62
CA GLY A 33 8.42 2.24 -15.30
C GLY A 33 6.94 2.60 -15.38
N SER A 34 6.11 1.59 -15.63
CA SER A 34 4.67 1.80 -15.73
C SER A 34 3.90 0.87 -14.81
N ALA A 35 4.61 -0.05 -14.15
CA ALA A 35 4.00 -1.11 -13.36
C ALA A 35 4.24 -0.87 -11.88
N PHE A 36 3.39 -0.06 -11.27
CA PHE A 36 3.45 0.19 -9.84
C PHE A 36 2.21 -0.36 -9.16
N ILE A 37 2.42 -0.93 -7.96
CA ILE A 37 1.33 -1.09 -7.02
C ILE A 37 1.15 0.25 -6.34
N GLU A 38 -0.09 0.68 -6.19
CA GLU A 38 -0.40 1.96 -5.56
C GLU A 38 -1.21 1.73 -4.28
N ILE A 39 -0.74 2.27 -3.15
CA ILE A 39 -1.51 2.30 -1.92
C ILE A 39 -2.11 3.69 -1.81
N GLN A 40 -3.42 3.79 -1.85
CA GLN A 40 -4.14 5.04 -2.09
C GLN A 40 -5.20 5.29 -1.01
N PHE A 41 -5.33 6.55 -0.56
CA PHE A 41 -6.42 6.90 0.34
C PHE A 41 -7.76 6.75 -0.35
N CYS A 42 -8.76 6.23 0.38
CA CYS A 42 -10.13 6.23 -0.12
C CYS A 42 -10.79 7.56 0.22
N LYS A 43 -10.96 8.41 -0.77
CA LYS A 43 -11.51 9.75 -0.58
C LYS A 43 -13.02 9.81 -0.82
N LEU A 44 -13.66 8.65 -0.93
CA LEU A 44 -15.10 8.57 -1.08
C LEU A 44 -15.78 8.82 0.27
N PRO A 45 -17.03 9.34 0.26
CA PRO A 45 -17.74 9.60 1.52
C PRO A 45 -17.96 8.35 2.36
N ALA A 46 -18.06 8.54 3.68
CA ALA A 46 -18.23 7.43 4.60
C ALA A 46 -19.48 6.60 4.33
N LYS A 47 -20.48 7.20 3.69
CA LYS A 47 -21.75 6.53 3.39
C LYS A 47 -21.73 5.75 2.08
N THR A 48 -20.60 5.73 1.39
CA THR A 48 -20.48 5.04 0.12
C THR A 48 -20.76 3.54 0.30
N LYS A 49 -21.56 2.97 -0.59
CA LYS A 49 -21.92 1.56 -0.52
C LYS A 49 -20.71 0.68 -0.83
N ARG A 50 -20.68 -0.51 -0.23
CA ARG A 50 -19.55 -1.43 -0.41
C ARG A 50 -19.23 -1.70 -1.89
N LYS A 51 -20.26 -1.91 -2.70
CA LYS A 51 -20.03 -2.18 -4.12
C LYS A 51 -19.39 -1.01 -4.85
N ASP A 52 -19.70 0.21 -4.42
CA ASP A 52 -19.13 1.41 -5.04
C ASP A 52 -17.70 1.65 -4.56
N LEU A 53 -17.40 1.33 -3.30
CA LEU A 53 -16.04 1.41 -2.77
C LEU A 53 -15.07 0.59 -3.61
N ALA A 54 -15.52 -0.58 -4.08
CA ALA A 54 -14.67 -1.48 -4.85
C ALA A 54 -14.53 -1.09 -6.33
N LYS A 55 -15.29 -0.10 -6.80
CA LYS A 55 -15.35 0.24 -8.22
C LYS A 55 -14.96 1.67 -8.57
N LYS A 56 -15.19 2.62 -7.66
CA LYS A 56 -14.96 4.04 -7.95
C LYS A 56 -13.54 4.46 -7.57
N ILE A 57 -12.59 4.03 -8.37
CA ILE A 57 -11.17 4.19 -8.08
C ILE A 57 -10.53 5.09 -9.13
N ASN A 58 -9.73 6.06 -8.67
CA ASN A 58 -8.94 6.92 -9.54
C ASN A 58 -7.46 6.61 -9.30
N PHE A 59 -6.83 5.93 -10.25
CA PHE A 59 -5.41 5.59 -10.16
C PHE A 59 -4.52 6.84 -10.19
N TRP A 60 -3.34 6.70 -9.64
CA TRP A 60 -2.26 7.68 -9.74
C TRP A 60 -2.56 8.97 -8.98
N GLN A 61 -2.83 8.83 -7.68
CA GLN A 61 -2.97 9.99 -6.79
C GLN A 61 -1.58 10.45 -6.33
N ASN A 62 -1.45 11.75 -6.06
CA ASN A 62 -0.17 12.32 -5.66
C ASN A 62 0.23 11.98 -4.22
N ASP A 63 -0.75 11.66 -3.37
CA ASP A 63 -0.49 11.34 -1.97
C ASP A 63 -0.45 9.84 -1.70
N SER A 64 -0.30 9.04 -2.73
CA SER A 64 -0.21 7.59 -2.62
C SER A 64 1.21 7.13 -2.34
N LEU A 65 1.33 5.90 -1.86
CA LEU A 65 2.61 5.19 -1.86
C LEU A 65 2.65 4.31 -3.11
N TYR A 66 3.81 4.25 -3.75
CA TYR A 66 3.99 3.48 -4.97
C TYR A 66 5.09 2.43 -4.77
N ILE A 67 4.83 1.23 -5.26
CA ILE A 67 5.77 0.11 -5.14
C ILE A 67 6.04 -0.45 -6.54
N ASP A 68 7.31 -0.48 -6.95
CA ASP A 68 7.70 -1.11 -8.20
C ASP A 68 8.33 -2.50 -7.99
N ASP A 69 8.88 -2.74 -6.80
CA ASP A 69 9.42 -4.06 -6.45
C ASP A 69 8.30 -4.91 -5.85
N VAL A 70 7.46 -5.43 -6.72
CA VAL A 70 6.25 -6.17 -6.35
C VAL A 70 6.59 -7.43 -5.55
N GLU A 71 7.66 -8.11 -5.92
CA GLU A 71 8.06 -9.35 -5.27
C GLU A 71 8.44 -9.11 -3.81
N THR A 72 9.27 -8.10 -3.55
CA THR A 72 9.64 -7.76 -2.19
C THR A 72 8.42 -7.30 -1.39
N PHE A 73 7.56 -6.52 -2.01
CA PHE A 73 6.34 -6.06 -1.34
C PHE A 73 5.49 -7.25 -0.91
N PHE A 74 5.27 -8.21 -1.79
CA PHE A 74 4.44 -9.37 -1.45
C PHE A 74 5.10 -10.19 -0.34
N HIS A 75 6.40 -10.41 -0.43
CA HIS A 75 7.13 -11.17 0.58
C HIS A 75 7.02 -10.52 1.96
N GLU A 76 7.17 -9.19 2.02
CA GLU A 76 7.20 -8.47 3.30
C GLU A 76 5.81 -8.18 3.85
N TYR A 77 4.81 -8.01 3.00
CA TYR A 77 3.53 -7.42 3.41
C TYR A 77 2.29 -8.29 3.17
N SER A 78 2.40 -9.43 2.49
CA SER A 78 1.21 -10.21 2.17
C SER A 78 0.47 -10.70 3.41
N HIS A 79 1.18 -11.00 4.48
CA HIS A 79 0.57 -11.46 5.73
C HIS A 79 0.03 -10.29 6.57
N ILE A 80 0.46 -9.06 6.26
CA ILE A 80 -0.06 -7.85 6.89
C ILE A 80 -1.38 -7.46 6.21
N PHE A 81 -1.37 -7.44 4.88
CA PHE A 81 -2.53 -7.04 4.08
C PHE A 81 -3.28 -8.29 3.60
N ASN A 82 -3.88 -9.00 4.54
CA ASN A 82 -4.53 -10.29 4.26
C ASN A 82 -6.04 -10.27 4.45
N CYS A 83 -6.63 -9.09 4.57
CA CYS A 83 -8.06 -8.97 4.84
C CYS A 83 -8.76 -7.92 3.98
N GLY A 84 -8.11 -7.49 2.91
CA GLY A 84 -8.70 -6.49 2.02
C GLY A 84 -9.83 -7.03 1.18
N MET A 85 -10.79 -6.17 0.88
CA MET A 85 -11.97 -6.54 0.11
C MET A 85 -11.67 -6.44 -1.39
N TYR A 86 -11.91 -7.52 -2.12
CA TYR A 86 -11.77 -7.57 -3.57
C TYR A 86 -12.99 -6.91 -4.24
N SER A 87 -12.88 -6.70 -5.55
CA SER A 87 -13.98 -6.10 -6.31
C SER A 87 -15.24 -6.97 -6.30
N ASN A 88 -15.12 -8.27 -6.04
CA ASN A 88 -16.27 -9.15 -5.91
C ASN A 88 -16.85 -9.16 -4.49
N LEU A 89 -16.36 -8.29 -3.61
CA LEU A 89 -16.78 -8.11 -2.22
C LEU A 89 -16.35 -9.23 -1.26
N GLU A 90 -15.56 -10.19 -1.72
CA GLU A 90 -14.92 -11.16 -0.84
C GLU A 90 -13.64 -10.57 -0.29
N SER A 91 -13.05 -11.18 0.72
CA SER A 91 -11.84 -10.67 1.37
C SER A 91 -10.74 -11.70 1.34
N GLY A 92 -9.51 -11.23 1.36
CA GLY A 92 -8.37 -12.13 1.43
C GLY A 92 -7.04 -11.41 1.30
N VAL A 93 -6.02 -12.18 0.97
CA VAL A 93 -4.67 -11.68 0.79
C VAL A 93 -4.64 -10.69 -0.37
N VAL A 94 -3.75 -9.69 -0.26
CA VAL A 94 -3.62 -8.65 -1.27
C VAL A 94 -3.47 -9.26 -2.67
N ASP A 95 -4.24 -8.73 -3.62
CA ASP A 95 -4.22 -9.16 -5.01
C ASP A 95 -3.32 -8.21 -5.79
N LEU A 96 -2.19 -8.71 -6.24
CA LEU A 96 -1.20 -7.89 -6.94
C LEU A 96 -1.66 -7.44 -8.32
N TYR A 97 -2.79 -7.94 -8.79
CA TYR A 97 -3.32 -7.63 -10.11
C TYR A 97 -4.73 -7.06 -10.06
N GLY A 98 -5.19 -6.70 -8.90
CA GLY A 98 -6.56 -6.24 -8.75
C GLY A 98 -6.68 -5.15 -7.69
N VAL A 99 -7.84 -5.09 -7.08
CA VAL A 99 -8.20 -4.07 -6.12
C VAL A 99 -8.43 -4.69 -4.76
N ASN A 100 -7.84 -4.09 -3.73
CA ASN A 100 -8.18 -4.42 -2.35
C ASN A 100 -8.56 -3.15 -1.61
N TYR A 101 -9.71 -3.16 -0.98
CA TYR A 101 -10.18 -2.05 -0.16
C TYR A 101 -10.09 -2.43 1.32
N TYR A 102 -9.60 -1.49 2.13
CA TYR A 102 -9.46 -1.66 3.57
C TYR A 102 -10.26 -0.57 4.27
N ALA A 103 -11.28 -0.98 5.03
CA ALA A 103 -12.11 -0.03 5.77
C ALA A 103 -11.31 0.61 6.92
N PRO A 104 -11.75 1.79 7.41
CA PRO A 104 -11.01 2.49 8.46
C PRO A 104 -10.75 1.66 9.71
N ASN A 105 -11.66 0.75 10.06
CA ASN A 105 -11.50 -0.06 11.26
C ASN A 105 -10.35 -1.08 11.17
N PHE A 106 -9.79 -1.28 9.97
CA PHE A 106 -8.63 -2.17 9.82
C PHE A 106 -7.29 -1.43 10.04
N ILE A 107 -7.31 -0.10 10.08
CA ILE A 107 -6.06 0.67 10.11
C ILE A 107 -5.27 0.41 11.39
N ASP A 108 -5.91 0.58 12.55
CA ASP A 108 -5.19 0.38 13.82
C ASP A 108 -4.65 -1.04 14.01
N PRO A 109 -5.42 -2.10 13.71
CA PRO A 109 -4.86 -3.44 13.78
C PRO A 109 -3.67 -3.66 12.86
N ILE A 110 -3.70 -3.07 11.66
CA ILE A 110 -2.58 -3.19 10.72
C ILE A 110 -1.36 -2.46 11.28
N ILE A 111 -1.54 -1.24 11.81
CA ILE A 111 -0.44 -0.49 12.41
C ILE A 111 0.19 -1.30 13.54
N GLN A 112 -0.63 -1.92 14.38
CA GLN A 112 -0.12 -2.71 15.49
C GLN A 112 0.73 -3.89 14.99
N ARG A 113 0.28 -4.57 13.95
CA ARG A 113 1.05 -5.68 13.38
C ARG A 113 2.36 -5.21 12.78
N LEU A 114 2.35 -4.05 12.14
CA LEU A 114 3.58 -3.47 11.59
C LEU A 114 4.59 -3.18 12.68
N LYS A 115 4.12 -2.66 13.83
CA LYS A 115 5.00 -2.39 14.97
C LYS A 115 5.60 -3.67 15.54
N GLU A 116 4.85 -4.76 15.51
CA GLU A 116 5.31 -6.04 16.03
C GLU A 116 6.27 -6.74 15.08
N GLU A 117 5.97 -6.72 13.78
CA GLU A 117 6.74 -7.50 12.80
C GLU A 117 7.86 -6.73 12.15
N LYS A 118 7.77 -5.40 12.14
CA LYS A 118 8.83 -4.53 11.61
C LYS A 118 9.27 -4.94 10.22
N THR A 119 8.30 -5.02 9.33
CA THR A 119 8.54 -5.29 7.92
C THR A 119 9.41 -4.20 7.28
N ALA A 120 9.89 -4.43 6.06
CA ALA A 120 10.75 -3.47 5.38
C ALA A 120 10.04 -2.11 5.25
N GLU A 121 10.71 -1.05 5.72
CA GLU A 121 10.20 0.32 5.68
C GLU A 121 8.84 0.50 6.37
N TYR A 122 8.59 -0.29 7.40
CA TYR A 122 7.29 -0.27 8.07
C TYR A 122 6.93 1.10 8.67
N GLU A 123 7.92 1.88 9.03
CA GLU A 123 7.69 3.20 9.62
C GLU A 123 7.03 4.15 8.62
N ILE A 124 7.42 4.04 7.35
CA ILE A 124 6.80 4.82 6.28
C ILE A 124 5.34 4.45 6.14
N VAL A 125 5.04 3.15 6.19
CA VAL A 125 3.67 2.67 6.06
C VAL A 125 2.81 3.10 7.24
N ILE A 126 3.35 3.03 8.46
CA ILE A 126 2.63 3.48 9.66
C ILE A 126 2.28 4.96 9.56
N GLU A 127 3.25 5.79 9.16
CA GLU A 127 3.00 7.22 9.02
C GLU A 127 1.92 7.51 7.98
N TRP A 128 1.97 6.79 6.87
CA TRP A 128 0.96 6.94 5.82
C TRP A 128 -0.42 6.48 6.32
N LEU A 129 -0.48 5.35 7.03
CA LEU A 129 -1.74 4.82 7.56
C LEU A 129 -2.35 5.74 8.61
N ASP A 130 -1.53 6.43 9.39
CA ASP A 130 -2.05 7.43 10.32
C ASP A 130 -2.81 8.53 9.58
N LYS A 131 -2.31 8.94 8.43
CA LYS A 131 -3.02 9.92 7.60
C LYS A 131 -4.31 9.32 7.02
N ALA A 132 -4.30 8.03 6.73
CA ALA A 132 -5.47 7.36 6.17
C ALA A 132 -6.66 7.35 7.12
N LYS A 133 -6.42 7.55 8.42
CA LYS A 133 -7.50 7.66 9.40
C LYS A 133 -8.44 8.84 9.14
N ARG A 134 -7.99 9.81 8.36
CA ARG A 134 -8.79 10.99 8.02
C ARG A 134 -9.73 10.73 6.84
N TYR A 135 -9.59 9.57 6.22
CA TYR A 135 -10.32 9.21 5.01
C TYR A 135 -11.20 7.99 5.28
N ASN A 136 -11.87 7.52 4.26
CA ASN A 136 -12.74 6.35 4.37
C ASN A 136 -11.95 5.06 4.08
N GLY A 137 -10.83 4.89 4.77
CA GLY A 137 -9.98 3.74 4.55
C GLY A 137 -9.00 3.96 3.42
N PHE A 138 -8.53 2.85 2.83
CA PHE A 138 -7.53 2.94 1.77
C PHE A 138 -7.63 1.75 0.83
N TYR A 139 -6.93 1.87 -0.29
CA TYR A 139 -6.86 0.83 -1.30
C TYR A 139 -5.43 0.35 -1.48
N ILE A 140 -5.29 -0.90 -1.90
CA ILE A 140 -4.07 -1.37 -2.55
C ILE A 140 -4.49 -1.77 -3.95
N LEU A 141 -3.93 -1.08 -4.94
CA LEU A 141 -4.29 -1.24 -6.34
C LEU A 141 -3.14 -1.95 -7.07
N GLY A 142 -3.43 -3.11 -7.61
CA GLY A 142 -2.45 -3.87 -8.36
C GLY A 142 -2.45 -3.48 -9.84
N ILE A 143 -1.51 -4.04 -10.56
CA ILE A 143 -1.33 -3.76 -11.98
C ILE A 143 -2.20 -4.67 -12.83
#